data_3f970731c737a2caa6f1a057b081bfbf
#
_entry.id   3f970731c737a2caa6f1a057b081bfbf
#
_cell.length_a   1.000
_cell.length_b   1.000
_cell.length_c   1.000
_cell.angle_alpha   90.00
_cell.angle_beta   90.00
_cell.angle_gamma   90.00
#
_symmetry.space_group_name_H-M   'P 1'
#
loop_
_entity.id
_entity.type
_entity.pdbx_description
1 polymer ?
#
loop_
_entity_poly.entity_id
_entity_poly.type
_entity_poly.pdbx_seq_one_letter_code
_entity_poly.pdbx_strand_id
1 'polypeptide(L)'
;FFNPLADMSDEKGVQVKMEGIQEVLTKEDTFSALLEVLDNEQNHKFRDHYLEVPLDLSEVLFITTANTLQTIPRPLLDRMEVIEISSYTENEKLHIAEEHLIPKQIEKHGLTPKQITFSKHSIWKIARNYTKEAGVRQLEREIGNVCRKAAKEIFTTERKKIAVTDRNIHRFLGKEKYTYQMANIAAEVGIVRGLAWTSVGGDTLQIEVNVMPGKGELMLTGQLGD
;
A
#
# COMPACT_ATOMS: atom_id res chain seq x y z
N PHE A 1 13.48 20.11 -10.77
CA PHE A 1 13.26 20.08 -12.22
C PHE A 1 11.88 19.50 -12.47
N PHE A 2 10.93 20.35 -12.72
CA PHE A 2 9.63 19.99 -13.24
C PHE A 2 9.82 19.64 -14.71
N ASN A 3 9.62 18.39 -15.10
CA ASN A 3 9.57 18.03 -16.52
C ASN A 3 8.11 17.74 -16.88
N PRO A 4 7.36 18.71 -17.41
CA PRO A 4 5.96 18.54 -17.79
C PRO A 4 5.78 17.80 -19.12
N LEU A 5 6.84 17.33 -19.76
CA LEU A 5 6.79 16.79 -21.13
C LEU A 5 7.10 15.29 -21.25
N ALA A 6 7.22 14.56 -20.14
CA ALA A 6 7.38 13.12 -20.19
C ALA A 6 6.01 12.43 -20.27
N ASP A 7 5.65 11.99 -21.44
CA ASP A 7 4.46 11.26 -21.87
C ASP A 7 3.24 12.12 -22.28
N MET A 8 3.39 12.82 -23.38
CA MET A 8 2.24 13.21 -24.20
C MET A 8 1.82 12.04 -25.09
N SER A 9 0.96 11.14 -24.60
CA SER A 9 0.10 10.35 -25.47
C SER A 9 -1.04 11.26 -25.95
N ASP A 10 -1.52 11.10 -27.19
CA ASP A 10 -2.45 11.94 -27.93
C ASP A 10 -3.86 12.15 -27.31
N GLU A 11 -4.07 11.87 -26.04
CA GLU A 11 -5.28 12.15 -25.29
C GLU A 11 -4.97 13.16 -24.18
N LYS A 12 -5.67 14.30 -24.24
CA LYS A 12 -5.58 15.47 -23.38
C LYS A 12 -5.69 15.14 -21.89
N GLY A 13 -4.58 14.83 -21.24
CA GLY A 13 -4.53 14.63 -19.79
C GLY A 13 -3.11 14.76 -19.25
N VAL A 14 -2.88 15.70 -18.34
CA VAL A 14 -1.62 15.84 -17.62
C VAL A 14 -1.75 15.15 -16.27
N GLN A 15 -1.01 14.07 -16.05
CA GLN A 15 -0.90 13.46 -14.73
C GLN A 15 0.24 14.14 -13.95
N VAL A 16 -0.09 14.85 -12.89
CA VAL A 16 0.91 15.38 -11.96
C VAL A 16 1.14 14.38 -10.83
N LYS A 17 2.23 13.65 -10.90
CA LYS A 17 2.64 12.72 -9.84
C LYS A 17 3.48 13.46 -8.81
N MET A 18 2.94 13.70 -7.62
CA MET A 18 3.62 14.42 -6.53
C MET A 18 4.60 13.57 -5.71
N GLU A 19 5.01 12.40 -6.18
CA GLU A 19 6.07 11.60 -5.54
C GLU A 19 7.45 12.20 -5.88
N GLY A 20 8.10 12.84 -4.92
CA GLY A 20 9.49 13.29 -5.03
C GLY A 20 9.74 14.80 -5.12
N ILE A 21 8.73 15.64 -5.06
CA ILE A 21 8.89 17.11 -5.13
C ILE A 21 9.36 17.72 -3.78
N GLN A 22 9.48 16.93 -2.72
CA GLN A 22 9.80 17.44 -1.38
C GLN A 22 11.22 17.95 -1.19
N GLU A 23 12.15 17.71 -2.10
CA GLU A 23 13.58 18.04 -1.86
C GLU A 23 14.13 19.24 -2.63
N VAL A 24 13.44 19.79 -3.62
CA VAL A 24 14.06 20.77 -4.56
C VAL A 24 13.42 22.16 -4.56
N LEU A 25 12.18 22.30 -4.09
CA LEU A 25 11.50 23.60 -3.98
C LEU A 25 11.16 23.89 -2.51
N THR A 26 11.26 25.13 -2.08
CA THR A 26 10.73 25.53 -0.76
C THR A 26 9.24 25.20 -0.76
N LYS A 27 8.73 24.69 0.36
CA LYS A 27 7.30 24.29 0.46
C LYS A 27 6.35 25.41 0.03
N GLU A 28 6.71 26.64 0.28
CA GLU A 28 5.92 27.84 -0.01
C GLU A 28 5.79 28.12 -1.52
N ASP A 29 6.88 28.01 -2.26
CA ASP A 29 6.88 28.28 -3.71
C ASP A 29 6.06 27.24 -4.48
N THR A 30 6.17 25.97 -4.10
CA THR A 30 5.40 24.88 -4.72
C THR A 30 3.90 25.01 -4.46
N PHE A 31 3.52 25.39 -3.24
CA PHE A 31 2.11 25.56 -2.90
C PHE A 31 1.50 26.77 -3.59
N SER A 32 2.24 27.87 -3.71
CA SER A 32 1.78 29.07 -4.41
C SER A 32 1.49 28.79 -5.88
N ALA A 33 2.39 28.09 -6.58
CA ALA A 33 2.20 27.67 -7.95
C ALA A 33 0.98 26.74 -8.13
N LEU A 34 0.79 25.78 -7.21
CA LEU A 34 -0.37 24.89 -7.26
C LEU A 34 -1.69 25.60 -6.99
N LEU A 35 -1.71 26.62 -6.14
CA LEU A 35 -2.91 27.42 -5.92
C LEU A 35 -3.37 28.14 -7.19
N GLU A 36 -2.42 28.64 -7.98
CA GLU A 36 -2.70 29.31 -9.25
C GLU A 36 -3.14 28.31 -10.33
N VAL A 37 -2.46 27.17 -10.43
CA VAL A 37 -2.75 26.10 -11.40
C VAL A 37 -4.14 25.48 -11.19
N LEU A 38 -4.52 25.26 -9.93
CA LEU A 38 -5.79 24.61 -9.57
C LEU A 38 -6.97 25.57 -9.46
N ASP A 39 -6.74 26.85 -9.60
CA ASP A 39 -7.79 27.86 -9.56
C ASP A 39 -8.39 28.09 -10.95
N ASN A 40 -9.64 27.68 -11.16
CA ASN A 40 -10.33 27.81 -12.45
C ASN A 40 -10.49 29.26 -12.91
N GLU A 41 -10.42 30.24 -12.01
CA GLU A 41 -10.51 31.67 -12.37
C GLU A 41 -9.18 32.25 -12.83
N GLN A 42 -8.05 31.64 -12.45
CA GLN A 42 -6.71 32.15 -12.69
C GLN A 42 -5.88 31.29 -13.66
N ASN A 43 -6.17 30.01 -13.77
CA ASN A 43 -5.38 29.04 -14.53
C ASN A 43 -5.28 29.33 -16.03
N HIS A 44 -6.22 30.11 -16.61
CA HIS A 44 -6.16 30.54 -18.02
C HIS A 44 -5.02 31.54 -18.30
N LYS A 45 -4.44 32.16 -17.28
CA LYS A 45 -3.34 33.11 -17.35
C LYS A 45 -2.11 32.61 -16.59
N PHE A 46 -2.04 31.32 -16.32
CA PHE A 46 -0.88 30.75 -15.63
C PHE A 46 0.40 31.13 -16.35
N ARG A 47 1.41 31.57 -15.60
CA ARG A 47 2.72 31.89 -16.14
C ARG A 47 3.76 31.02 -15.47
N ASP A 48 4.47 30.25 -16.29
CA ASP A 48 5.62 29.47 -15.80
C ASP A 48 6.69 30.44 -15.26
N HIS A 49 7.08 30.26 -14.01
CA HIS A 49 8.03 31.16 -13.33
C HIS A 49 9.45 31.08 -13.87
N TYR A 50 9.79 30.05 -14.63
CA TYR A 50 11.11 29.85 -15.21
C TYR A 50 11.18 30.34 -16.65
N LEU A 51 10.18 30.01 -17.44
CA LEU A 51 10.11 30.37 -18.86
C LEU A 51 9.43 31.73 -19.10
N GLU A 52 8.71 32.24 -18.13
CA GLU A 52 7.89 33.46 -18.19
C GLU A 52 6.88 33.47 -19.35
N VAL A 53 6.52 32.29 -19.87
CA VAL A 53 5.56 32.10 -20.96
C VAL A 53 4.18 31.91 -20.37
N PRO A 54 3.15 32.64 -20.81
CA PRO A 54 1.78 32.41 -20.40
C PRO A 54 1.26 31.11 -21.01
N LEU A 55 0.59 30.30 -20.18
CA LEU A 55 -0.04 29.04 -20.56
C LEU A 55 -1.52 29.08 -20.14
N ASP A 56 -2.39 28.70 -21.06
CA ASP A 56 -3.80 28.51 -20.74
C ASP A 56 -4.04 27.08 -20.28
N LEU A 57 -4.36 26.92 -18.99
CA LEU A 57 -4.60 25.63 -18.36
C LEU A 57 -6.09 25.36 -18.10
N SER A 58 -7.00 26.19 -18.64
CA SER A 58 -8.45 26.09 -18.41
C SER A 58 -9.08 24.79 -18.91
N GLU A 59 -8.50 24.19 -19.96
CA GLU A 59 -8.95 22.93 -20.55
C GLU A 59 -8.20 21.69 -19.99
N VAL A 60 -7.38 21.87 -18.93
CA VAL A 60 -6.55 20.80 -18.38
C VAL A 60 -7.25 20.18 -17.15
N LEU A 61 -7.41 18.87 -17.16
CA LEU A 61 -7.83 18.10 -16.00
C LEU A 61 -6.63 17.75 -15.13
N PHE A 62 -6.61 18.23 -13.88
CA PHE A 62 -5.57 17.91 -12.92
C PHE A 62 -5.99 16.76 -12.01
N ILE A 63 -5.18 15.70 -11.96
CA ILE A 63 -5.36 14.58 -11.06
C ILE A 63 -4.13 14.49 -10.16
N THR A 64 -4.33 14.66 -8.87
CA THR A 64 -3.28 14.58 -7.86
C THR A 64 -3.48 13.36 -6.96
N THR A 65 -2.40 12.78 -6.48
CA THR A 65 -2.45 11.65 -5.54
C THR A 65 -1.67 11.96 -4.28
N ALA A 66 -2.21 11.59 -3.13
CA ALA A 66 -1.56 11.76 -1.84
C ALA A 66 -1.81 10.56 -0.93
N ASN A 67 -0.91 10.33 0.01
CA ASN A 67 -1.05 9.26 1.01
C ASN A 67 -1.89 9.70 2.21
N THR A 68 -2.00 11.00 2.48
CA THR A 68 -2.74 11.58 3.59
C THR A 68 -3.19 13.00 3.26
N LEU A 69 -4.37 13.37 3.73
CA LEU A 69 -4.90 14.73 3.59
C LEU A 69 -4.31 15.70 4.62
N GLN A 70 -3.80 15.18 5.75
CA GLN A 70 -3.33 16.01 6.87
C GLN A 70 -2.14 16.92 6.53
N THR A 71 -1.35 16.54 5.54
CA THR A 71 -0.18 17.32 5.09
C THR A 71 -0.50 18.32 4.00
N ILE A 72 -1.71 18.31 3.46
CA ILE A 72 -2.15 19.20 2.38
C ILE A 72 -2.80 20.44 2.99
N PRO A 73 -2.33 21.65 2.65
CA PRO A 73 -2.94 22.89 3.12
C PRO A 73 -4.39 23.03 2.70
N ARG A 74 -5.24 23.53 3.61
CA ARG A 74 -6.66 23.73 3.36
C ARG A 74 -6.98 24.50 2.08
N PRO A 75 -6.29 25.61 1.73
CA PRO A 75 -6.56 26.33 0.51
C PRO A 75 -6.41 25.51 -0.78
N LEU A 76 -5.57 24.47 -0.78
CA LEU A 76 -5.48 23.53 -1.90
C LEU A 76 -6.66 22.55 -1.89
N LEU A 77 -7.00 22.01 -0.71
CA LEU A 77 -8.14 21.09 -0.58
C LEU A 77 -9.47 21.72 -1.02
N ASP A 78 -9.64 23.03 -0.75
CA ASP A 78 -10.85 23.78 -1.15
C ASP A 78 -11.00 23.90 -2.68
N ARG A 79 -9.92 23.66 -3.44
CA ARG A 79 -9.91 23.70 -4.92
C ARG A 79 -9.92 22.31 -5.57
N MET A 80 -9.96 21.26 -4.75
CA MET A 80 -9.88 19.88 -5.21
C MET A 80 -11.11 19.09 -4.80
N GLU A 81 -11.55 18.19 -5.65
CA GLU A 81 -12.47 17.13 -5.26
C GLU A 81 -11.67 15.98 -4.64
N VAL A 82 -11.95 15.70 -3.36
CA VAL A 82 -11.24 14.65 -2.63
C VAL A 82 -11.95 13.32 -2.80
N ILE A 83 -11.26 12.35 -3.42
CA ILE A 83 -11.74 10.98 -3.57
C ILE A 83 -10.90 10.08 -2.67
N GLU A 84 -11.48 9.62 -1.57
CA GLU A 84 -10.80 8.69 -0.67
C GLU A 84 -10.88 7.25 -1.20
N ILE A 85 -9.72 6.65 -1.42
CA ILE A 85 -9.62 5.22 -1.78
C ILE A 85 -9.33 4.42 -0.52
N SER A 86 -10.32 3.66 -0.07
CA SER A 86 -10.19 2.79 1.10
C SER A 86 -9.22 1.63 0.85
N SER A 87 -8.78 0.99 1.94
CA SER A 87 -8.01 -0.26 1.87
C SER A 87 -8.84 -1.39 1.27
N TYR A 88 -8.19 -2.28 0.53
CA TYR A 88 -8.83 -3.49 0.02
C TYR A 88 -9.14 -4.47 1.16
N THR A 89 -10.33 -5.05 1.10
CA THR A 89 -10.71 -6.19 1.95
C THR A 89 -9.91 -7.44 1.56
N GLU A 90 -9.86 -8.42 2.46
CA GLU A 90 -9.17 -9.70 2.18
C GLU A 90 -9.75 -10.40 0.94
N ASN A 91 -11.06 -10.29 0.71
CA ASN A 91 -11.72 -10.89 -0.45
C ASN A 91 -11.36 -10.18 -1.76
N GLU A 92 -11.31 -8.85 -1.74
CA GLU A 92 -10.84 -8.06 -2.89
C GLU A 92 -9.38 -8.35 -3.22
N LYS A 93 -8.51 -8.45 -2.20
CA LYS A 93 -7.10 -8.85 -2.38
C LYS A 93 -6.97 -10.23 -3.03
N LEU A 94 -7.85 -11.18 -2.67
CA LEU A 94 -7.89 -12.50 -3.28
C LEU A 94 -8.21 -12.42 -4.78
N HIS A 95 -9.28 -11.70 -5.15
CA HIS A 95 -9.66 -11.52 -6.56
C HIS A 95 -8.60 -10.79 -7.36
N ILE A 96 -8.06 -9.68 -6.83
CA ILE A 96 -6.96 -8.96 -7.47
C ILE A 96 -5.74 -9.88 -7.68
N ALA A 97 -5.42 -10.73 -6.71
CA ALA A 97 -4.32 -11.66 -6.82
C ALA A 97 -4.56 -12.72 -7.89
N GLU A 98 -5.75 -13.32 -7.95
CA GLU A 98 -6.11 -14.35 -8.92
C GLU A 98 -6.14 -13.80 -10.36
N GLU A 99 -6.78 -12.64 -10.55
CA GLU A 99 -7.07 -12.12 -11.89
C GLU A 99 -5.89 -11.31 -12.47
N HIS A 100 -5.12 -10.64 -11.62
CA HIS A 100 -4.10 -9.69 -12.10
C HIS A 100 -2.68 -10.03 -11.63
N LEU A 101 -2.46 -10.23 -10.32
CA LEU A 101 -1.09 -10.31 -9.80
C LEU A 101 -0.40 -11.63 -10.18
N ILE A 102 -1.09 -12.75 -10.05
CA ILE A 102 -0.53 -14.07 -10.36
C ILE A 102 -0.18 -14.20 -11.83
N PRO A 103 -1.08 -13.91 -12.80
CA PRO A 103 -0.74 -13.95 -14.21
C PRO A 103 0.46 -13.06 -14.56
N LYS A 104 0.46 -11.81 -14.07
CA LYS A 104 1.56 -10.86 -14.26
C LYS A 104 2.90 -11.39 -13.72
N GLN A 105 2.90 -11.97 -12.51
CA GLN A 105 4.12 -12.49 -11.91
C GLN A 105 4.59 -13.80 -12.56
N ILE A 106 3.70 -14.64 -13.05
CA ILE A 106 4.03 -15.85 -13.82
C ILE A 106 4.78 -15.44 -15.09
N GLU A 107 4.23 -14.52 -15.87
CA GLU A 107 4.84 -14.00 -17.10
C GLU A 107 6.20 -13.33 -16.82
N LYS A 108 6.25 -12.44 -15.83
CA LYS A 108 7.47 -11.71 -15.45
C LYS A 108 8.64 -12.62 -15.08
N HIS A 109 8.36 -13.82 -14.55
CA HIS A 109 9.39 -14.79 -14.15
C HIS A 109 9.61 -15.89 -15.19
N GLY A 110 9.10 -15.73 -16.43
CA GLY A 110 9.29 -16.68 -17.53
C GLY A 110 8.62 -18.03 -17.29
N LEU A 111 7.59 -18.09 -16.44
CA LEU A 111 6.83 -19.28 -16.17
C LEU A 111 5.56 -19.32 -17.04
N THR A 112 4.96 -20.49 -17.14
CA THR A 112 3.64 -20.67 -17.77
C THR A 112 2.60 -21.09 -16.73
N PRO A 113 1.31 -20.82 -16.94
CA PRO A 113 0.24 -21.24 -16.03
C PRO A 113 0.15 -22.77 -15.83
N LYS A 114 0.76 -23.54 -16.75
CA LYS A 114 0.84 -25.00 -16.63
C LYS A 114 1.96 -25.44 -15.66
N GLN A 115 2.96 -24.63 -15.46
CA GLN A 115 4.12 -24.93 -14.61
C GLN A 115 3.89 -24.56 -13.15
N ILE A 116 3.10 -23.53 -12.86
CA ILE A 116 2.81 -23.10 -11.49
C ILE A 116 1.32 -22.82 -11.32
N THR A 117 0.76 -23.29 -10.21
CA THR A 117 -0.64 -23.04 -9.83
C THR A 117 -0.71 -22.65 -8.36
N PHE A 118 -1.61 -21.73 -8.04
CA PHE A 118 -1.87 -21.29 -6.66
C PHE A 118 -3.26 -21.77 -6.24
N SER A 119 -3.36 -22.34 -5.04
CA SER A 119 -4.68 -22.59 -4.44
C SER A 119 -5.22 -21.30 -3.82
N LYS A 120 -6.54 -21.12 -3.78
CA LYS A 120 -7.18 -19.98 -3.11
C LYS A 120 -6.72 -19.83 -1.67
N HIS A 121 -6.59 -20.94 -0.94
CA HIS A 121 -6.10 -20.96 0.43
C HIS A 121 -4.64 -20.48 0.56
N SER A 122 -3.78 -20.78 -0.44
CA SER A 122 -2.40 -20.26 -0.42
C SER A 122 -2.36 -18.75 -0.64
N ILE A 123 -3.19 -18.21 -1.51
CA ILE A 123 -3.29 -16.76 -1.74
C ILE A 123 -3.78 -16.06 -0.47
N TRP A 124 -4.84 -16.59 0.13
CA TRP A 124 -5.37 -16.13 1.41
C TRP A 124 -4.31 -16.12 2.51
N LYS A 125 -3.54 -17.20 2.60
CA LYS A 125 -2.47 -17.34 3.57
C LYS A 125 -1.33 -16.33 3.30
N ILE A 126 -0.99 -16.07 2.04
CA ILE A 126 0.00 -15.03 1.71
C ILE A 126 -0.52 -13.66 2.15
N ALA A 127 -1.73 -13.30 1.77
CA ALA A 127 -2.32 -12.01 2.09
C ALA A 127 -2.41 -11.78 3.61
N ARG A 128 -2.74 -12.81 4.38
CA ARG A 128 -3.00 -12.71 5.82
C ARG A 128 -1.74 -12.85 6.66
N ASN A 129 -0.90 -13.84 6.37
CA ASN A 129 0.20 -14.22 7.25
C ASN A 129 1.57 -13.69 6.80
N TYR A 130 1.69 -13.20 5.57
CA TYR A 130 2.96 -12.71 5.03
C TYR A 130 2.94 -11.23 4.66
N THR A 131 1.75 -10.60 4.61
CA THR A 131 1.59 -9.18 4.31
C THR A 131 0.74 -8.46 5.37
N LYS A 132 1.05 -7.18 5.63
CA LYS A 132 0.22 -6.30 6.46
C LYS A 132 0.23 -4.92 5.79
N GLU A 133 -0.74 -4.70 4.89
CA GLU A 133 -0.82 -3.50 4.06
C GLU A 133 -2.27 -3.17 3.69
N ALA A 134 -2.55 -1.90 3.44
CA ALA A 134 -3.85 -1.45 2.93
C ALA A 134 -4.08 -1.85 1.46
N GLY A 135 -3.04 -1.79 0.64
CA GLY A 135 -3.03 -2.15 -0.78
C GLY A 135 -2.66 -3.60 -1.06
N VAL A 136 -2.03 -3.83 -2.21
CA VAL A 136 -1.62 -5.15 -2.72
C VAL A 136 -0.14 -5.21 -3.16
N ARG A 137 0.67 -4.18 -2.87
CA ARG A 137 2.07 -4.11 -3.31
C ARG A 137 2.95 -5.18 -2.65
N GLN A 138 2.78 -5.43 -1.34
CA GLN A 138 3.50 -6.49 -0.64
C GLN A 138 3.01 -7.86 -1.09
N LEU A 139 1.70 -8.03 -1.30
CA LEU A 139 1.11 -9.26 -1.83
C LEU A 139 1.70 -9.60 -3.21
N GLU A 140 1.78 -8.63 -4.11
CA GLU A 140 2.43 -8.81 -5.42
C GLU A 140 3.90 -9.23 -5.26
N ARG A 141 4.62 -8.60 -4.35
CA ARG A 141 6.04 -8.90 -4.07
C ARG A 141 6.22 -10.31 -3.53
N GLU A 142 5.36 -10.77 -2.61
CA GLU A 142 5.46 -12.12 -2.06
C GLU A 142 5.03 -13.18 -3.09
N ILE A 143 4.03 -12.92 -3.93
CA ILE A 143 3.68 -13.79 -5.07
C ILE A 143 4.88 -13.88 -6.04
N GLY A 144 5.54 -12.76 -6.35
CA GLY A 144 6.76 -12.74 -7.14
C GLY A 144 7.91 -13.54 -6.52
N ASN A 145 8.07 -13.50 -5.19
CA ASN A 145 9.04 -14.31 -4.46
C ASN A 145 8.76 -15.83 -4.62
N VAL A 146 7.49 -16.21 -4.56
CA VAL A 146 7.07 -17.60 -4.80
C VAL A 146 7.36 -18.01 -6.23
N CYS A 147 6.96 -17.20 -7.23
CA CYS A 147 7.21 -17.49 -8.64
C CYS A 147 8.70 -17.64 -8.94
N ARG A 148 9.56 -16.75 -8.43
CA ARG A 148 11.01 -16.82 -8.61
C ARG A 148 11.63 -18.09 -8.03
N LYS A 149 11.23 -18.49 -6.81
CA LYS A 149 11.72 -19.73 -6.19
C LYS A 149 11.18 -20.96 -6.90
N ALA A 150 9.94 -20.93 -7.37
CA ALA A 150 9.35 -21.98 -8.19
C ALA A 150 10.10 -22.13 -9.53
N ALA A 151 10.40 -21.04 -10.21
CA ALA A 151 11.19 -21.02 -11.44
C ALA A 151 12.56 -21.67 -11.19
N LYS A 152 13.25 -21.27 -10.11
CA LYS A 152 14.53 -21.90 -9.73
C LYS A 152 14.38 -23.40 -9.52
N GLU A 153 13.36 -23.86 -8.77
CA GLU A 153 13.13 -25.28 -8.50
C GLU A 153 12.86 -26.07 -9.79
N ILE A 154 12.03 -25.53 -10.70
CA ILE A 154 11.76 -26.14 -12.01
C ILE A 154 13.05 -26.26 -12.86
N PHE A 155 13.90 -25.23 -12.84
CA PHE A 155 15.16 -25.22 -13.59
C PHE A 155 16.23 -26.16 -13.02
N THR A 156 16.25 -26.35 -11.71
CA THR A 156 17.28 -27.15 -11.03
C THR A 156 16.87 -28.60 -10.78
N THR A 157 15.59 -28.93 -10.99
CA THR A 157 15.06 -30.27 -10.76
C THR A 157 14.29 -30.74 -11.99
N GLU A 158 14.01 -32.05 -12.08
CA GLU A 158 13.18 -32.61 -13.15
C GLU A 158 11.67 -32.31 -13.02
N ARG A 159 11.29 -31.50 -12.03
CA ARG A 159 9.90 -31.14 -11.79
C ARG A 159 9.39 -30.21 -12.88
N LYS A 160 8.34 -30.63 -13.55
CA LYS A 160 7.69 -29.83 -14.61
C LYS A 160 6.54 -28.93 -14.09
N LYS A 161 6.06 -29.20 -12.88
CA LYS A 161 4.92 -28.48 -12.30
C LYS A 161 5.04 -28.34 -10.79
N ILE A 162 4.68 -27.17 -10.27
CA ILE A 162 4.62 -26.84 -8.85
C ILE A 162 3.22 -26.34 -8.52
N ALA A 163 2.54 -27.00 -7.57
CA ALA A 163 1.31 -26.53 -6.98
C ALA A 163 1.61 -25.86 -5.64
N VAL A 164 1.30 -24.57 -5.54
CA VAL A 164 1.46 -23.78 -4.31
C VAL A 164 0.19 -23.89 -3.48
N THR A 165 0.34 -24.44 -2.29
CA THR A 165 -0.74 -24.69 -1.33
C THR A 165 -0.41 -24.06 0.02
N ASP A 166 -1.40 -23.96 0.91
CA ASP A 166 -1.24 -23.52 2.29
C ASP A 166 -0.20 -24.33 3.08
N ARG A 167 -0.06 -25.64 2.75
CA ARG A 167 0.87 -26.56 3.42
C ARG A 167 2.32 -26.35 3.00
N ASN A 168 2.58 -25.92 1.77
CA ASN A 168 3.96 -25.82 1.25
C ASN A 168 4.44 -24.37 1.09
N ILE A 169 3.60 -23.38 1.35
CA ILE A 169 3.94 -21.95 1.18
C ILE A 169 5.16 -21.56 2.02
N HIS A 170 5.34 -22.17 3.20
CA HIS A 170 6.48 -21.91 4.08
C HIS A 170 7.84 -22.27 3.45
N ARG A 171 7.88 -23.18 2.47
CA ARG A 171 9.10 -23.50 1.72
C ARG A 171 9.55 -22.32 0.86
N PHE A 172 8.58 -21.53 0.36
CA PHE A 172 8.85 -20.39 -0.49
C PHE A 172 9.05 -19.09 0.30
N LEU A 173 8.26 -18.84 1.33
CA LEU A 173 8.25 -17.57 2.04
C LEU A 173 8.87 -17.63 3.45
N GLY A 174 9.17 -18.81 3.96
CA GLY A 174 9.71 -19.01 5.31
C GLY A 174 8.61 -19.01 6.37
N LYS A 175 8.95 -18.62 7.59
CA LYS A 175 8.00 -18.53 8.71
C LYS A 175 6.98 -17.41 8.44
N GLU A 176 5.77 -17.61 8.92
CA GLU A 176 4.72 -16.61 8.90
C GLU A 176 5.18 -15.36 9.66
N LYS A 177 4.99 -14.19 9.05
CA LYS A 177 5.40 -12.91 9.61
C LYS A 177 4.36 -12.36 10.59
N TYR A 178 3.10 -12.67 10.30
CA TYR A 178 1.96 -12.18 11.06
C TYR A 178 1.10 -13.36 11.48
N THR A 179 0.83 -13.44 12.78
CA THR A 179 -0.10 -14.42 13.35
C THR A 179 -1.26 -13.63 13.93
N TYR A 180 -2.46 -13.87 13.41
CA TYR A 180 -3.65 -13.33 14.04
C TYR A 180 -3.90 -14.11 15.32
N GLN A 181 -3.75 -13.44 16.45
CA GLN A 181 -4.15 -14.03 17.72
C GLN A 181 -5.69 -14.19 17.73
N MET A 182 -6.14 -15.43 17.73
CA MET A 182 -7.56 -15.70 17.93
C MET A 182 -7.98 -15.20 19.32
N ALA A 183 -9.26 -14.84 19.45
CA ALA A 183 -9.81 -14.50 20.75
C ALA A 183 -9.52 -15.63 21.75
N ASN A 184 -9.27 -15.26 23.03
CA ASN A 184 -9.07 -16.27 24.05
C ASN A 184 -10.28 -17.20 24.09
N ILE A 185 -10.01 -18.50 24.09
CA ILE A 185 -11.06 -19.53 24.08
C ILE A 185 -11.79 -19.52 25.45
N ALA A 186 -11.11 -19.07 26.50
CA ALA A 186 -11.65 -18.93 27.84
C ALA A 186 -11.36 -17.53 28.42
N ALA A 187 -12.18 -17.09 29.33
CA ALA A 187 -11.93 -15.87 30.09
C ALA A 187 -10.78 -16.11 31.07
N GLU A 188 -9.77 -15.25 31.04
CA GLU A 188 -8.62 -15.27 31.93
C GLU A 188 -8.60 -14.00 32.78
N VAL A 189 -8.38 -14.14 34.08
CA VAL A 189 -8.28 -12.99 35.00
C VAL A 189 -6.96 -12.27 34.75
N GLY A 190 -7.02 -10.93 34.62
CA GLY A 190 -5.85 -10.12 34.36
C GLY A 190 -5.52 -9.95 32.85
N ILE A 191 -6.34 -10.48 31.94
CA ILE A 191 -6.16 -10.31 30.50
C ILE A 191 -7.36 -9.56 29.93
N VAL A 192 -7.07 -8.43 29.26
CA VAL A 192 -8.07 -7.62 28.56
C VAL A 192 -7.64 -7.42 27.10
N ARG A 193 -8.59 -7.50 26.17
CA ARG A 193 -8.35 -7.18 24.76
C ARG A 193 -8.88 -5.79 24.44
N GLY A 194 -7.95 -4.93 24.07
CA GLY A 194 -8.26 -3.66 23.44
C GLY A 194 -8.47 -3.86 21.93
N LEU A 195 -9.34 -3.04 21.36
CA LEU A 195 -9.52 -2.93 19.92
C LEU A 195 -8.76 -1.70 19.43
N ALA A 196 -7.92 -1.88 18.42
CA ALA A 196 -7.18 -0.80 17.79
C ALA A 196 -7.58 -0.68 16.31
N TRP A 197 -7.76 0.53 15.84
CA TRP A 197 -7.91 0.82 14.43
C TRP A 197 -6.55 1.18 13.85
N THR A 198 -6.16 0.53 12.77
CA THR A 198 -4.91 0.79 12.06
C THR A 198 -5.18 1.13 10.61
N SER A 199 -4.20 1.73 9.92
CA SER A 199 -4.30 2.02 8.47
C SER A 199 -4.52 0.78 7.60
N VAL A 200 -4.33 -0.41 8.15
CA VAL A 200 -4.53 -1.70 7.46
C VAL A 200 -5.76 -2.47 7.96
N GLY A 201 -6.59 -1.84 8.81
CA GLY A 201 -7.80 -2.42 9.38
C GLY A 201 -7.79 -2.51 10.89
N GLY A 202 -8.80 -3.17 11.47
CA GLY A 202 -8.87 -3.42 12.89
C GLY A 202 -7.84 -4.45 13.37
N ASP A 203 -7.26 -4.20 14.52
CA ASP A 203 -6.33 -5.12 15.20
C ASP A 203 -6.72 -5.25 16.68
N THR A 204 -6.28 -6.30 17.33
CA THR A 204 -6.52 -6.52 18.75
C THR A 204 -5.21 -6.45 19.54
N LEU A 205 -5.23 -5.71 20.62
CA LEU A 205 -4.12 -5.61 21.57
C LEU A 205 -4.46 -6.41 22.83
N GLN A 206 -3.57 -7.31 23.21
CA GLN A 206 -3.68 -8.00 24.49
C GLN A 206 -2.96 -7.20 25.57
N ILE A 207 -3.70 -6.85 26.62
CA ILE A 207 -3.20 -6.15 27.79
C ILE A 207 -3.21 -7.15 28.94
N GLU A 208 -2.05 -7.44 29.50
CA GLU A 208 -1.88 -8.34 30.63
C GLU A 208 -1.60 -7.51 31.87
N VAL A 209 -2.33 -7.80 32.94
CA VAL A 209 -2.20 -7.14 34.25
C VAL A 209 -1.86 -8.18 35.30
N ASN A 210 -0.71 -8.00 35.92
CA ASN A 210 -0.28 -8.81 37.04
C ASN A 210 -0.17 -7.96 38.31
N VAL A 211 -0.67 -8.47 39.44
CA VAL A 211 -0.55 -7.84 40.74
C VAL A 211 0.47 -8.60 41.57
N MET A 212 1.45 -7.88 42.09
CA MET A 212 2.50 -8.44 42.92
C MET A 212 2.56 -7.67 44.27
N PRO A 213 2.98 -8.31 45.35
CA PRO A 213 3.27 -7.61 46.60
C PRO A 213 4.34 -6.53 46.39
N GLY A 214 4.07 -5.28 46.79
CA GLY A 214 4.97 -4.17 46.59
C GLY A 214 4.50 -2.88 47.20
N LYS A 215 5.09 -1.75 46.79
CA LYS A 215 4.80 -0.41 47.34
C LYS A 215 3.56 0.27 46.76
N GLY A 216 2.79 -0.41 45.90
CA GLY A 216 1.61 0.16 45.24
C GLY A 216 1.93 1.03 44.03
N GLU A 217 3.01 0.73 43.33
CA GLU A 217 3.41 1.42 42.10
C GLU A 217 2.80 0.76 40.88
N LEU A 218 2.35 1.57 39.89
CA LEU A 218 1.92 1.10 38.57
C LEU A 218 3.13 1.08 37.64
N MET A 219 3.53 -0.12 37.22
CA MET A 219 4.62 -0.29 36.23
C MET A 219 4.03 -0.69 34.89
N LEU A 220 4.22 0.14 33.89
CA LEU A 220 3.81 -0.12 32.51
C LEU A 220 5.00 -0.62 31.72
N THR A 221 4.83 -1.74 30.96
CA THR A 221 5.87 -2.30 30.09
C THR A 221 5.29 -2.52 28.68
N GLY A 222 6.13 -2.41 27.66
CA GLY A 222 5.74 -2.57 26.26
C GLY A 222 6.13 -1.39 25.40
N GLN A 223 5.67 -1.39 24.15
CA GLN A 223 5.78 -0.24 23.25
C GLN A 223 4.62 0.70 23.53
N LEU A 224 4.82 1.60 24.45
CA LEU A 224 3.86 2.65 24.76
C LEU A 224 4.13 3.81 23.82
N GLY A 225 3.10 4.29 23.14
CA GLY A 225 3.17 5.55 22.40
C GLY A 225 3.22 6.76 23.36
N ASP A 226 3.65 7.90 22.86
CA ASP A 226 3.64 9.17 23.61
C ASP A 226 2.23 9.65 23.92
#